data_df73da9b8c90ea261274cfe676b97df8
#
_entry.id   df73da9b8c90ea261274cfe676b97df8
#
_cell.length_a   1.000
_cell.length_b   1.000
_cell.length_c   1.000
_cell.angle_alpha   90.00
_cell.angle_beta   90.00
_cell.angle_gamma   90.00
#
_symmetry.space_group_name_H-M   'P 1'
#
loop_
_entity.id
_entity.type
_entity.pdbx_description
1 polymer ?
#
loop_
_entity_poly.entity_id
_entity_poly.type
_entity_poly.pdbx_seq_one_letter_code
_entity_poly.pdbx_strand_id
1 'polypeptide(L)'
;MTDRDAAADRVVVLDVVGLRPDHLETDATPALSALLDGGATAELRPAFPALTVPAQTTLATGLSPGEHGDVASGEYDREANEAAFWERDRDDRDRLWETAAEDGLTTGALFFQHLIGSTADVAVTPSPIEDENNDMIEMDCWTNPDGFYDDLREEYGHFPLHSYWGPGANEESSAWILDAARESVDRFDPDLLWVYVPHLDYAGLRSGPDSEELASSLETVDDLLGGFLDHLRGDDRWSETAVAVVSEYGFHGVDEPVFPNRALREAGLLATDGEGNVDLAASDAFAMVDHQVAHVYADDGALADAEAALGSLAGVDELLDDDGKRERGIDHPNAGDRVLVADPDAWFQYYWWTDRGDAPPYATEMDIHAKPGFDPCELFFGDDGLVSLDPTEVGGSHGRVDADAFPVFGLGGPAAPNGLPDRIDATDVAPTLADLLGVDAPADRD
;
A
#
# COMPACT_ATOMS: atom_id res chain seq x y z
N MET A 1 -13.81 -16.89 26.34
CA MET A 1 -12.67 -16.04 26.72
C MET A 1 -11.61 -16.94 27.31
N THR A 2 -10.61 -17.29 26.57
CA THR A 2 -9.36 -17.85 27.06
C THR A 2 -8.61 -16.69 27.69
N ASP A 3 -8.32 -16.78 28.99
CA ASP A 3 -7.51 -15.82 29.75
C ASP A 3 -6.06 -15.92 29.19
N ARG A 4 -5.80 -15.29 28.03
CA ARG A 4 -4.44 -15.12 27.51
C ARG A 4 -3.85 -13.96 28.30
N ASP A 5 -2.73 -14.21 28.99
CA ASP A 5 -1.99 -13.13 29.65
C ASP A 5 -1.37 -12.26 28.56
N ALA A 6 -1.83 -11.02 28.39
CA ALA A 6 -1.24 -10.04 27.50
C ALA A 6 0.24 -9.81 27.84
N ALA A 7 1.10 -9.74 26.85
CA ALA A 7 2.51 -9.42 27.02
C ALA A 7 2.75 -7.89 27.02
N ALA A 8 1.88 -7.14 26.35
CA ALA A 8 1.87 -5.69 26.29
C ALA A 8 0.45 -5.16 26.51
N ASP A 9 0.33 -4.08 27.27
CA ASP A 9 -0.94 -3.37 27.46
C ASP A 9 -1.20 -2.36 26.34
N ARG A 10 -0.17 -2.01 25.56
CA ARG A 10 -0.25 -1.18 24.36
C ARG A 10 0.65 -1.71 23.26
N VAL A 11 0.15 -1.78 22.04
CA VAL A 11 0.92 -2.04 20.82
C VAL A 11 0.75 -0.88 19.84
N VAL A 12 1.87 -0.29 19.41
CA VAL A 12 1.90 0.71 18.35
C VAL A 12 2.57 0.10 17.13
N VAL A 13 1.89 0.09 15.98
CA VAL A 13 2.39 -0.44 14.73
C VAL A 13 2.75 0.74 13.82
N LEU A 14 4.00 0.81 13.42
CA LEU A 14 4.53 1.77 12.46
C LEU A 14 4.76 1.03 11.15
N ASP A 15 3.87 1.24 10.18
CA ASP A 15 4.03 0.71 8.83
C ASP A 15 4.86 1.71 8.02
N VAL A 16 6.14 1.40 7.88
CA VAL A 16 7.14 2.26 7.19
C VAL A 16 7.43 1.63 5.84
N VAL A 17 6.71 2.09 4.82
CA VAL A 17 6.76 1.54 3.47
C VAL A 17 8.17 1.54 2.90
N GLY A 18 8.59 0.45 2.30
CA GLY A 18 9.89 0.34 1.65
C GLY A 18 11.09 0.15 2.58
N LEU A 19 10.85 -0.02 3.90
CA LEU A 19 11.92 -0.24 4.87
C LEU A 19 12.40 -1.70 4.81
N ARG A 20 13.71 -1.91 4.65
CA ARG A 20 14.36 -3.22 4.61
C ARG A 20 15.28 -3.45 5.81
N PRO A 21 15.65 -4.71 6.13
CA PRO A 21 16.56 -5.02 7.24
C PRO A 21 17.92 -4.31 7.14
N ASP A 22 18.51 -4.21 5.94
CA ASP A 22 19.79 -3.56 5.69
C ASP A 22 19.77 -2.05 5.96
N HIS A 23 18.61 -1.39 5.85
CA HIS A 23 18.46 0.02 6.23
C HIS A 23 18.71 0.25 7.73
N LEU A 24 18.37 -0.71 8.58
CA LEU A 24 18.58 -0.64 10.03
C LEU A 24 20.06 -0.81 10.44
N GLU A 25 20.91 -1.29 9.54
CA GLU A 25 22.35 -1.47 9.76
C GLU A 25 23.17 -0.21 9.40
N THR A 26 22.48 0.85 8.91
CA THR A 26 23.11 2.11 8.48
C THR A 26 23.10 3.17 9.57
N ASP A 27 23.94 4.22 9.40
CA ASP A 27 23.90 5.41 10.26
C ASP A 27 22.67 6.31 9.97
N ALA A 28 21.84 5.98 8.95
CA ALA A 28 20.67 6.76 8.55
C ALA A 28 19.44 6.55 9.43
N THR A 29 19.40 5.45 10.22
CA THR A 29 18.22 5.08 11.02
C THR A 29 18.54 4.92 12.52
N PRO A 30 19.15 5.91 13.18
CA PRO A 30 19.54 5.77 14.58
C PRO A 30 18.38 5.62 15.55
N ALA A 31 17.21 6.23 15.29
CA ALA A 31 16.05 6.14 16.17
C ALA A 31 15.37 4.77 16.10
N LEU A 32 15.21 4.22 14.88
CA LEU A 32 14.69 2.86 14.66
C LEU A 32 15.67 1.81 15.19
N SER A 33 16.97 1.96 14.91
CA SER A 33 18.00 1.05 15.43
C SER A 33 18.02 1.04 16.96
N ALA A 34 17.91 2.20 17.62
CA ALA A 34 17.83 2.29 19.07
C ALA A 34 16.52 1.72 19.65
N LEU A 35 15.41 1.80 18.94
CA LEU A 35 14.14 1.16 19.32
C LEU A 35 14.28 -0.36 19.32
N LEU A 36 14.90 -0.90 18.28
CA LEU A 36 15.02 -2.33 18.02
C LEU A 36 16.27 -2.95 18.72
N ASP A 37 17.18 -2.13 19.26
CA ASP A 37 18.32 -2.60 20.05
C ASP A 37 17.85 -3.23 21.37
N GLY A 38 17.98 -4.53 21.49
CA GLY A 38 17.46 -5.31 22.62
C GLY A 38 16.05 -5.88 22.41
N GLY A 39 15.42 -5.57 21.27
CA GLY A 39 14.21 -6.19 20.75
C GLY A 39 14.52 -7.34 19.80
N ALA A 40 13.70 -7.47 18.75
CA ALA A 40 13.88 -8.50 17.74
C ALA A 40 13.54 -7.96 16.35
N THR A 41 14.28 -8.42 15.33
CA THR A 41 14.03 -8.12 13.90
C THR A 41 13.99 -9.41 13.10
N ALA A 42 13.22 -9.43 12.05
CA ALA A 42 13.07 -10.51 11.08
C ALA A 42 12.96 -9.94 9.66
N GLU A 43 13.40 -10.71 8.66
CA GLU A 43 12.95 -10.49 7.29
C GLU A 43 11.46 -10.80 7.21
N LEU A 44 10.65 -9.91 6.63
CA LEU A 44 9.24 -10.15 6.37
C LEU A 44 9.08 -10.68 4.94
N ARG A 45 8.57 -11.89 4.78
CA ARG A 45 8.17 -12.37 3.46
C ARG A 45 6.79 -11.83 3.13
N PRO A 46 6.64 -10.92 2.14
CA PRO A 46 5.33 -10.39 1.74
C PRO A 46 4.41 -11.49 1.22
N ALA A 47 3.10 -11.26 1.30
CA ALA A 47 2.16 -11.98 0.44
C ALA A 47 2.33 -11.51 -1.01
N PHE A 48 1.94 -12.36 -1.98
CA PHE A 48 1.90 -11.95 -3.37
C PHE A 48 0.47 -11.51 -3.73
N PRO A 49 0.31 -10.37 -4.42
CA PRO A 49 1.33 -9.42 -4.84
C PRO A 49 1.78 -8.50 -3.71
N ALA A 50 3.05 -8.08 -3.70
CA ALA A 50 3.62 -7.15 -2.75
C ALA A 50 3.26 -5.70 -3.13
N LEU A 51 2.00 -5.36 -2.97
CA LEU A 51 1.34 -4.10 -3.32
C LEU A 51 0.65 -3.54 -2.08
N THR A 52 0.47 -2.22 -2.00
CA THR A 52 -0.05 -1.54 -0.79
C THR A 52 -1.35 -2.15 -0.27
N VAL A 53 -2.40 -2.21 -1.08
CA VAL A 53 -3.72 -2.68 -0.61
C VAL A 53 -3.69 -4.15 -0.18
N PRO A 54 -3.21 -5.11 -1.01
CA PRO A 54 -3.07 -6.50 -0.59
C PRO A 54 -2.18 -6.68 0.64
N ALA A 55 -1.06 -5.96 0.70
CA ALA A 55 -0.12 -6.06 1.82
C ALA A 55 -0.74 -5.56 3.12
N GLN A 56 -1.33 -4.35 3.13
CA GLN A 56 -1.97 -3.79 4.32
C GLN A 56 -3.10 -4.68 4.84
N THR A 57 -3.94 -5.22 3.95
CA THR A 57 -5.00 -6.14 4.34
C THR A 57 -4.43 -7.44 4.91
N THR A 58 -3.40 -8.02 4.28
CA THR A 58 -2.71 -9.20 4.82
C THR A 58 -2.10 -8.95 6.20
N LEU A 59 -1.37 -7.84 6.37
CA LEU A 59 -0.74 -7.46 7.64
C LEU A 59 -1.77 -7.27 8.75
N ALA A 60 -2.93 -6.71 8.45
CA ALA A 60 -3.96 -6.38 9.42
C ALA A 60 -4.92 -7.53 9.71
N THR A 61 -5.05 -8.53 8.81
CA THR A 61 -5.98 -9.67 8.97
C THR A 61 -5.28 -10.98 9.30
N GLY A 62 -4.05 -11.19 8.84
CA GLY A 62 -3.36 -12.48 8.86
C GLY A 62 -3.84 -13.44 7.76
N LEU A 63 -4.63 -12.97 6.80
CA LEU A 63 -5.14 -13.76 5.68
C LEU A 63 -4.30 -13.49 4.41
N SER A 64 -4.29 -14.45 3.48
CA SER A 64 -3.69 -14.24 2.16
C SER A 64 -4.61 -13.44 1.24
N PRO A 65 -4.10 -12.80 0.16
CA PRO A 65 -4.93 -12.08 -0.81
C PRO A 65 -6.04 -12.93 -1.44
N GLY A 66 -5.82 -14.23 -1.64
CA GLY A 66 -6.86 -15.15 -2.09
C GLY A 66 -7.96 -15.43 -1.07
N GLU A 67 -7.71 -15.18 0.23
CA GLU A 67 -8.68 -15.37 1.30
C GLU A 67 -9.42 -14.06 1.62
N HIS A 68 -8.73 -12.91 1.68
CA HIS A 68 -9.38 -11.63 2.00
C HIS A 68 -9.94 -10.91 0.76
N GLY A 69 -9.50 -11.23 -0.46
CA GLY A 69 -10.05 -10.73 -1.71
C GLY A 69 -9.40 -9.47 -2.27
N ASP A 70 -8.56 -8.77 -1.51
CA ASP A 70 -7.75 -7.65 -2.00
C ASP A 70 -6.54 -8.19 -2.75
N VAL A 71 -6.66 -8.35 -4.06
CA VAL A 71 -5.63 -8.96 -4.92
C VAL A 71 -4.81 -7.95 -5.71
N ALA A 72 -5.21 -6.68 -5.68
CA ALA A 72 -4.54 -5.52 -6.28
C ALA A 72 -5.00 -4.24 -5.59
N SER A 73 -4.42 -3.10 -5.93
CA SER A 73 -4.88 -1.79 -5.44
C SER A 73 -6.15 -1.30 -6.15
N GLY A 74 -6.54 -1.94 -7.24
CA GLY A 74 -7.77 -1.69 -7.98
C GLY A 74 -8.61 -2.95 -8.18
N GLU A 75 -9.88 -2.77 -8.50
CA GLU A 75 -10.85 -3.84 -8.73
C GLU A 75 -11.65 -3.57 -10.01
N TYR A 76 -12.00 -4.63 -10.72
CA TYR A 76 -12.90 -4.57 -11.86
C TYR A 76 -14.21 -5.28 -11.57
N ASP A 77 -15.30 -4.51 -11.56
CA ASP A 77 -16.65 -5.07 -11.51
C ASP A 77 -17.10 -5.51 -12.90
N ARG A 78 -17.14 -6.83 -13.11
CA ARG A 78 -17.53 -7.44 -14.39
C ARG A 78 -19.02 -7.24 -14.72
N GLU A 79 -19.89 -7.03 -13.72
CA GLU A 79 -21.31 -6.82 -13.94
C GLU A 79 -21.60 -5.37 -14.36
N ALA A 80 -20.92 -4.43 -13.72
CA ALA A 80 -21.04 -3.00 -14.05
C ALA A 80 -20.16 -2.58 -15.24
N ASN A 81 -19.13 -3.34 -15.59
CA ASN A 81 -18.03 -2.97 -16.49
C ASN A 81 -17.31 -1.70 -16.04
N GLU A 82 -17.04 -1.62 -14.75
CA GLU A 82 -16.37 -0.47 -14.13
C GLU A 82 -15.07 -0.96 -13.46
N ALA A 83 -14.00 -0.19 -13.67
CA ALA A 83 -12.74 -0.38 -12.97
C ALA A 83 -12.58 0.76 -11.95
N ALA A 84 -12.40 0.41 -10.69
CA ALA A 84 -12.08 1.35 -9.63
C ALA A 84 -10.66 1.10 -9.14
N PHE A 85 -9.85 2.16 -9.05
CA PHE A 85 -8.51 2.11 -8.53
C PHE A 85 -8.43 3.02 -7.31
N TRP A 86 -8.04 2.50 -6.13
CA TRP A 86 -8.07 3.16 -4.82
C TRP A 86 -9.46 3.53 -4.27
N GLU A 87 -10.50 3.50 -5.08
CA GLU A 87 -11.85 3.94 -4.73
C GLU A 87 -12.65 2.75 -4.14
N ARG A 88 -12.39 2.43 -2.89
CA ARG A 88 -13.11 1.38 -2.20
C ARG A 88 -13.44 1.77 -0.78
N ASP A 89 -14.69 1.52 -0.41
CA ASP A 89 -15.11 1.46 0.98
C ASP A 89 -14.51 0.22 1.66
N ARG A 90 -14.56 0.20 2.99
CA ARG A 90 -14.18 -0.97 3.78
C ARG A 90 -14.88 -2.23 3.24
N ASP A 91 -14.13 -3.30 3.06
CA ASP A 91 -14.68 -4.63 2.78
C ASP A 91 -15.31 -5.27 4.05
N ASP A 92 -15.89 -6.47 3.91
CA ASP A 92 -16.55 -7.19 5.00
C ASP A 92 -15.55 -7.93 5.93
N ARG A 93 -14.25 -7.80 5.73
CA ARG A 93 -13.22 -8.48 6.54
C ARG A 93 -12.82 -7.63 7.73
N ASP A 94 -12.96 -8.18 8.93
CA ASP A 94 -12.48 -7.54 10.14
C ASP A 94 -10.96 -7.55 10.18
N ARG A 95 -10.38 -6.41 10.50
CA ARG A 95 -8.95 -6.23 10.73
C ARG A 95 -8.63 -6.30 12.22
N LEU A 96 -7.38 -6.43 12.60
CA LEU A 96 -6.99 -6.61 13.99
C LEU A 96 -7.52 -5.51 14.92
N TRP A 97 -7.55 -4.26 14.45
CA TRP A 97 -8.10 -3.16 15.26
C TRP A 97 -9.61 -3.28 15.50
N GLU A 98 -10.36 -3.93 14.61
CA GLU A 98 -11.80 -4.17 14.77
C GLU A 98 -12.06 -5.34 15.70
N THR A 99 -11.34 -6.45 15.53
CA THR A 99 -11.46 -7.60 16.42
C THR A 99 -10.97 -7.29 17.84
N ALA A 100 -9.93 -6.48 17.98
CA ALA A 100 -9.45 -6.02 19.29
C ALA A 100 -10.47 -5.08 19.98
N ALA A 101 -11.13 -4.20 19.22
CA ALA A 101 -12.23 -3.36 19.73
C ALA A 101 -13.41 -4.20 20.23
N GLU A 102 -13.78 -5.28 19.54
CA GLU A 102 -14.81 -6.22 20.01
C GLU A 102 -14.41 -6.93 21.32
N ASP A 103 -13.14 -7.15 21.55
CA ASP A 103 -12.60 -7.70 22.80
C ASP A 103 -12.47 -6.64 23.90
N GLY A 104 -12.82 -5.38 23.60
CA GLY A 104 -12.94 -4.27 24.55
C GLY A 104 -11.67 -3.43 24.69
N LEU A 105 -10.72 -3.56 23.76
CA LEU A 105 -9.57 -2.66 23.67
C LEU A 105 -9.94 -1.37 22.95
N THR A 106 -9.28 -0.27 23.28
CA THR A 106 -9.35 0.98 22.49
C THR A 106 -8.41 0.90 21.32
N THR A 107 -8.91 1.12 20.11
CA THR A 107 -8.14 0.87 18.89
C THR A 107 -8.07 2.08 17.97
N GLY A 108 -6.98 2.18 17.21
CA GLY A 108 -6.77 3.23 16.24
C GLY A 108 -6.09 2.74 14.95
N ALA A 109 -6.47 3.34 13.83
CA ALA A 109 -5.84 3.10 12.53
C ALA A 109 -5.79 4.42 11.73
N LEU A 110 -4.59 4.80 11.30
CA LEU A 110 -4.34 6.07 10.62
C LEU A 110 -3.75 5.82 9.23
N PHE A 111 -4.43 6.30 8.20
CA PHE A 111 -4.02 6.31 6.80
C PHE A 111 -3.88 4.95 6.13
N PHE A 112 -4.31 3.86 6.77
CA PHE A 112 -4.46 2.57 6.08
C PHE A 112 -5.54 2.65 5.00
N GLN A 113 -5.43 1.80 3.99
CA GLN A 113 -6.43 1.72 2.93
C GLN A 113 -7.76 1.14 3.46
N HIS A 114 -8.85 1.50 2.82
CA HIS A 114 -10.20 1.02 3.13
C HIS A 114 -10.66 1.30 4.59
N LEU A 115 -10.24 2.44 5.16
CA LEU A 115 -10.66 2.84 6.51
C LEU A 115 -12.05 3.49 6.57
N ILE A 116 -12.59 3.99 5.46
CA ILE A 116 -13.92 4.61 5.46
C ILE A 116 -14.95 3.58 5.93
N GLY A 117 -15.67 3.92 7.02
CA GLY A 117 -16.61 3.00 7.65
C GLY A 117 -16.00 2.03 8.68
N SER A 118 -14.70 2.11 8.98
CA SER A 118 -14.04 1.32 10.04
C SER A 118 -14.70 1.56 11.41
N THR A 119 -14.70 0.52 12.24
CA THR A 119 -15.20 0.55 13.62
C THR A 119 -14.09 0.78 14.66
N ALA A 120 -12.83 1.02 14.23
CA ALA A 120 -11.79 1.46 15.14
C ALA A 120 -12.23 2.73 15.91
N ASP A 121 -11.87 2.82 17.21
CA ASP A 121 -12.27 3.97 18.05
C ASP A 121 -11.70 5.29 17.55
N VAL A 122 -10.51 5.26 16.96
CA VAL A 122 -9.95 6.40 16.24
C VAL A 122 -9.45 5.96 14.87
N ALA A 123 -9.96 6.61 13.82
CA ALA A 123 -9.51 6.39 12.44
C ALA A 123 -9.42 7.72 11.69
N VAL A 124 -8.42 7.85 10.84
CA VAL A 124 -8.21 9.01 9.96
C VAL A 124 -7.75 8.53 8.59
N THR A 125 -8.41 8.95 7.53
CA THR A 125 -7.99 8.69 6.15
C THR A 125 -8.38 9.84 5.23
N PRO A 126 -7.61 10.15 4.17
CA PRO A 126 -8.00 11.17 3.20
C PRO A 126 -9.36 10.88 2.57
N SER A 127 -10.19 11.89 2.49
CA SER A 127 -11.50 11.85 1.82
C SER A 127 -11.82 13.24 1.25
N PRO A 128 -11.05 13.71 0.25
CA PRO A 128 -11.26 15.03 -0.32
C PRO A 128 -12.67 15.13 -0.91
N ILE A 129 -13.27 16.33 -0.81
CA ILE A 129 -14.54 16.63 -1.43
C ILE A 129 -14.25 17.04 -2.88
N GLU A 130 -14.79 16.30 -3.83
CA GLU A 130 -14.59 16.46 -5.25
C GLU A 130 -15.87 16.89 -5.97
N ASP A 131 -15.75 17.48 -7.14
CA ASP A 131 -16.88 17.80 -8.01
C ASP A 131 -17.18 16.64 -9.01
N GLU A 132 -18.11 16.87 -9.94
CA GLU A 132 -18.53 15.88 -10.94
C GLU A 132 -17.43 15.51 -11.97
N ASN A 133 -16.29 16.22 -11.97
CA ASN A 133 -15.15 15.96 -12.83
C ASN A 133 -13.93 15.44 -12.05
N ASN A 134 -14.10 15.02 -10.79
CA ASN A 134 -13.06 14.63 -9.84
C ASN A 134 -12.08 15.77 -9.47
N ASP A 135 -12.45 17.03 -9.71
CA ASP A 135 -11.67 18.18 -9.26
C ASP A 135 -11.90 18.41 -7.75
N MET A 136 -10.82 18.46 -6.96
CA MET A 136 -10.93 18.70 -5.52
C MET A 136 -11.48 20.08 -5.23
N ILE A 137 -12.64 20.15 -4.56
CA ILE A 137 -13.30 21.36 -4.07
C ILE A 137 -12.70 21.79 -2.74
N GLU A 138 -12.54 20.84 -1.82
CA GLU A 138 -12.04 21.07 -0.46
C GLU A 138 -11.31 19.84 0.05
N MET A 139 -10.17 20.03 0.71
CA MET A 139 -9.47 18.96 1.40
C MET A 139 -10.21 18.56 2.66
N ASP A 140 -10.52 17.29 2.79
CA ASP A 140 -11.17 16.71 3.96
C ASP A 140 -10.57 15.32 4.26
N CYS A 141 -10.78 14.85 5.48
CA CYS A 141 -10.50 13.48 5.89
C CYS A 141 -11.74 12.87 6.53
N TRP A 142 -12.01 11.63 6.17
CA TRP A 142 -12.96 10.84 6.93
C TRP A 142 -12.33 10.46 8.27
N THR A 143 -13.09 10.62 9.36
CA THR A 143 -12.63 10.26 10.70
C THR A 143 -13.70 9.52 11.50
N ASN A 144 -13.26 8.62 12.35
CA ASN A 144 -13.99 8.14 13.52
C ASN A 144 -13.17 8.51 14.78
N PRO A 145 -13.71 9.24 15.80
CA PRO A 145 -15.06 9.82 15.80
C PRO A 145 -15.22 11.00 14.83
N ASP A 146 -16.46 11.28 14.45
CA ASP A 146 -16.82 12.47 13.66
C ASP A 146 -16.26 13.74 14.29
N GLY A 147 -15.68 14.63 13.46
CA GLY A 147 -15.15 15.92 13.88
C GLY A 147 -13.69 15.89 14.38
N PHE A 148 -13.07 14.72 14.47
CA PHE A 148 -11.65 14.64 14.86
C PHE A 148 -10.73 15.34 13.83
N TYR A 149 -11.08 15.30 12.53
CA TYR A 149 -10.35 16.06 11.52
C TYR A 149 -10.44 17.58 11.73
N ASP A 150 -11.58 18.11 12.17
CA ASP A 150 -11.70 19.54 12.48
C ASP A 150 -10.71 19.98 13.56
N ASP A 151 -10.54 19.15 14.60
CA ASP A 151 -9.58 19.40 15.66
C ASP A 151 -8.11 19.32 15.14
N LEU A 152 -7.79 18.29 14.34
CA LEU A 152 -6.47 18.15 13.71
C LEU A 152 -6.18 19.34 12.78
N ARG A 153 -7.16 19.75 11.99
CA ARG A 153 -7.05 20.90 11.09
C ARG A 153 -6.84 22.22 11.84
N GLU A 154 -7.48 22.41 12.99
CA GLU A 154 -7.29 23.61 13.82
C GLU A 154 -5.86 23.69 14.36
N GLU A 155 -5.24 22.56 14.73
CA GLU A 155 -3.91 22.51 15.33
C GLU A 155 -2.79 22.46 14.28
N TYR A 156 -2.94 21.63 13.24
CA TYR A 156 -1.87 21.31 12.26
C TYR A 156 -2.14 21.82 10.85
N GLY A 157 -3.33 22.37 10.57
CA GLY A 157 -3.77 22.72 9.22
C GLY A 157 -4.37 21.51 8.48
N HIS A 158 -4.81 21.76 7.23
CA HIS A 158 -5.31 20.69 6.39
C HIS A 158 -4.24 19.63 6.11
N PHE A 159 -4.67 18.38 5.97
CA PHE A 159 -3.78 17.32 5.48
C PHE A 159 -3.18 17.74 4.13
N PRO A 160 -1.85 17.70 3.96
CA PRO A 160 -1.20 18.17 2.73
C PRO A 160 -1.25 17.10 1.64
N LEU A 161 -2.43 16.88 1.03
CA LEU A 161 -2.65 15.83 0.03
C LEU A 161 -1.65 15.90 -1.14
N HIS A 162 -1.25 17.11 -1.55
CA HIS A 162 -0.25 17.34 -2.59
C HIS A 162 1.16 16.86 -2.23
N SER A 163 1.43 16.64 -0.92
CA SER A 163 2.66 16.03 -0.41
C SER A 163 2.52 14.54 -0.15
N TYR A 164 1.29 14.00 -0.28
CA TYR A 164 0.99 12.58 -0.08
C TYR A 164 1.14 11.77 -1.37
N TRP A 165 0.80 12.36 -2.52
CA TRP A 165 1.00 11.78 -3.83
C TRP A 165 1.19 12.88 -4.88
N GLY A 166 1.79 12.52 -6.02
CA GLY A 166 2.03 13.42 -7.14
C GLY A 166 3.45 13.99 -7.18
N PRO A 167 3.72 14.89 -8.13
CA PRO A 167 5.08 15.41 -8.35
C PRO A 167 5.58 16.31 -7.19
N GLY A 168 4.69 16.71 -6.28
CA GLY A 168 5.01 17.43 -5.05
C GLY A 168 5.19 16.55 -3.81
N ALA A 169 5.08 15.21 -3.94
CA ALA A 169 5.16 14.29 -2.81
C ALA A 169 6.48 14.43 -2.03
N ASN A 170 6.35 14.59 -0.71
CA ASN A 170 7.47 14.84 0.20
C ASN A 170 7.09 14.43 1.65
N GLU A 171 7.99 14.72 2.61
CA GLU A 171 7.86 14.35 4.02
C GLU A 171 6.72 15.02 4.79
N GLU A 172 6.13 16.10 4.29
CA GLU A 172 5.10 16.87 5.03
C GLU A 172 3.86 16.02 5.32
N SER A 173 3.49 15.11 4.41
CA SER A 173 2.36 14.19 4.63
C SER A 173 2.63 13.23 5.78
N SER A 174 3.81 12.60 5.82
CA SER A 174 4.21 11.70 6.90
C SER A 174 4.36 12.43 8.24
N ALA A 175 4.86 13.67 8.23
CA ALA A 175 4.93 14.49 9.43
C ALA A 175 3.53 14.78 9.99
N TRP A 176 2.58 15.17 9.14
CA TRP A 176 1.19 15.41 9.53
C TRP A 176 0.51 14.12 10.07
N ILE A 177 0.75 12.97 9.45
CA ILE A 177 0.24 11.67 9.92
C ILE A 177 0.76 11.36 11.32
N LEU A 178 2.04 11.61 11.58
CA LEU A 178 2.63 11.38 12.90
C LEU A 178 2.15 12.41 13.95
N ASP A 179 1.82 13.63 13.56
CA ASP A 179 1.14 14.60 14.44
C ASP A 179 -0.28 14.12 14.79
N ALA A 180 -1.03 13.61 13.81
CA ALA A 180 -2.33 12.99 14.07
C ALA A 180 -2.22 11.75 14.97
N ALA A 181 -1.11 10.97 14.84
CA ALA A 181 -0.84 9.84 15.71
C ALA A 181 -0.57 10.29 17.18
N ARG A 182 0.17 11.40 17.39
CA ARG A 182 0.38 11.97 18.73
C ARG A 182 -0.95 12.41 19.37
N GLU A 183 -1.78 13.14 18.61
CA GLU A 183 -3.11 13.53 19.07
C GLU A 183 -4.00 12.33 19.37
N SER A 184 -3.89 11.25 18.59
CA SER A 184 -4.63 10.01 18.82
C SER A 184 -4.20 9.35 20.14
N VAL A 185 -2.90 9.32 20.44
CA VAL A 185 -2.37 8.82 21.73
C VAL A 185 -2.87 9.69 22.89
N ASP A 186 -2.75 11.02 22.78
CA ASP A 186 -3.07 11.94 23.87
C ASP A 186 -4.56 12.01 24.19
N ARG A 187 -5.44 11.84 23.20
CA ARG A 187 -6.88 12.00 23.37
C ARG A 187 -7.64 10.71 23.61
N PHE A 188 -7.21 9.61 22.96
CA PHE A 188 -7.95 8.36 22.96
C PHE A 188 -7.24 7.25 23.74
N ASP A 189 -5.94 7.42 24.04
CA ASP A 189 -5.12 6.46 24.77
C ASP A 189 -5.26 5.01 24.26
N PRO A 190 -5.07 4.75 22.93
CA PRO A 190 -5.35 3.46 22.32
C PRO A 190 -4.45 2.35 22.90
N ASP A 191 -5.02 1.15 23.04
CA ASP A 191 -4.30 -0.08 23.35
C ASP A 191 -3.63 -0.67 22.10
N LEU A 192 -4.23 -0.44 20.93
CA LEU A 192 -3.68 -0.78 19.61
C LEU A 192 -3.77 0.45 18.70
N LEU A 193 -2.63 0.87 18.15
CA LEU A 193 -2.57 1.97 17.18
C LEU A 193 -1.75 1.56 15.96
N TRP A 194 -2.34 1.63 14.75
CA TRP A 194 -1.67 1.45 13.47
C TRP A 194 -1.45 2.80 12.81
N VAL A 195 -0.23 3.04 12.33
CA VAL A 195 0.16 4.30 11.68
C VAL A 195 0.92 4.00 10.39
N TYR A 196 0.39 4.46 9.27
CA TYR A 196 1.01 4.35 7.96
C TYR A 196 1.99 5.50 7.70
N VAL A 197 3.21 5.21 7.26
CA VAL A 197 4.27 6.21 7.01
C VAL A 197 4.83 5.99 5.60
N PRO A 198 4.28 6.67 4.57
CA PRO A 198 4.55 6.37 3.15
C PRO A 198 5.81 7.01 2.57
N HIS A 199 6.51 7.90 3.26
CA HIS A 199 7.51 8.80 2.64
C HIS A 199 8.59 8.10 1.81
N LEU A 200 9.06 6.91 2.23
CA LEU A 200 10.10 6.19 1.49
C LEU A 200 9.62 5.68 0.12
N ASP A 201 8.31 5.46 -0.03
CA ASP A 201 7.71 4.99 -1.27
C ASP A 201 8.02 5.93 -2.45
N TYR A 202 7.90 7.24 -2.22
CA TYR A 202 8.15 8.23 -3.25
C TYR A 202 9.58 8.19 -3.79
N ALA A 203 10.56 8.13 -2.89
CA ALA A 203 11.97 8.04 -3.25
C ALA A 203 12.31 6.69 -3.89
N GLY A 204 11.72 5.60 -3.37
CA GLY A 204 11.87 4.25 -3.90
C GLY A 204 11.39 4.15 -5.33
N LEU A 205 10.20 4.67 -5.64
CA LEU A 205 9.63 4.67 -7.00
C LEU A 205 10.37 5.61 -7.95
N ARG A 206 10.73 6.82 -7.49
CA ARG A 206 11.43 7.78 -8.35
C ARG A 206 12.83 7.34 -8.72
N SER A 207 13.61 6.91 -7.75
CA SER A 207 15.07 6.79 -7.92
C SER A 207 15.60 5.38 -7.68
N GLY A 208 14.75 4.44 -7.24
CA GLY A 208 15.13 3.06 -6.97
C GLY A 208 15.74 2.81 -5.58
N PRO A 209 15.94 1.53 -5.23
CA PRO A 209 16.26 1.09 -3.87
C PRO A 209 17.64 1.48 -3.36
N ASP A 210 18.59 1.76 -4.23
CA ASP A 210 20.00 2.05 -3.88
C ASP A 210 20.38 3.52 -4.14
N SER A 211 19.39 4.41 -4.26
CA SER A 211 19.60 5.81 -4.61
C SER A 211 20.02 6.68 -3.44
N GLU A 212 20.72 7.79 -3.74
CA GLU A 212 21.00 8.84 -2.74
C GLU A 212 19.71 9.50 -2.22
N GLU A 213 18.66 9.56 -3.04
CA GLU A 213 17.35 10.09 -2.64
C GLU A 213 16.72 9.22 -1.57
N LEU A 214 16.70 7.89 -1.76
CA LEU A 214 16.17 6.97 -0.75
C LEU A 214 16.98 7.02 0.55
N ALA A 215 18.31 7.09 0.47
CA ALA A 215 19.16 7.22 1.65
C ALA A 215 18.87 8.51 2.43
N SER A 216 18.64 9.64 1.76
CA SER A 216 18.25 10.90 2.40
C SER A 216 16.83 10.83 2.98
N SER A 217 15.92 10.14 2.30
CA SER A 217 14.56 9.94 2.79
C SER A 217 14.51 9.05 4.02
N LEU A 218 15.42 8.05 4.13
CA LEU A 218 15.58 7.24 5.34
C LEU A 218 15.98 8.09 6.55
N GLU A 219 16.95 9.00 6.40
CA GLU A 219 17.34 9.95 7.47
C GLU A 219 16.13 10.80 7.92
N THR A 220 15.36 11.30 6.95
CA THR A 220 14.18 12.14 7.21
C THR A 220 13.09 11.36 7.95
N VAL A 221 12.77 10.13 7.50
CA VAL A 221 11.77 9.28 8.16
C VAL A 221 12.19 8.88 9.56
N ASP A 222 13.47 8.53 9.75
CA ASP A 222 13.99 8.18 11.08
C ASP A 222 13.90 9.35 12.06
N ASP A 223 14.20 10.58 11.62
CA ASP A 223 14.05 11.80 12.42
C ASP A 223 12.57 12.03 12.83
N LEU A 224 11.63 11.87 11.90
CA LEU A 224 10.19 11.99 12.16
C LEU A 224 9.70 10.94 13.16
N LEU A 225 10.06 9.68 12.92
CA LEU A 225 9.74 8.55 13.81
C LEU A 225 10.40 8.72 15.18
N GLY A 226 11.65 9.20 15.23
CA GLY A 226 12.35 9.52 16.47
C GLY A 226 11.57 10.51 17.33
N GLY A 227 11.01 11.57 16.72
CA GLY A 227 10.15 12.53 17.39
C GLY A 227 8.84 11.92 17.93
N PHE A 228 8.22 10.99 17.19
CA PHE A 228 7.05 10.27 17.66
C PHE A 228 7.39 9.29 18.78
N LEU A 229 8.49 8.54 18.65
CA LEU A 229 8.97 7.63 19.69
C LEU A 229 9.35 8.37 20.99
N ASP A 230 9.88 9.58 20.91
CA ASP A 230 10.16 10.42 22.09
C ASP A 230 8.87 10.86 22.78
N HIS A 231 7.80 11.14 22.02
CA HIS A 231 6.47 11.38 22.57
C HIS A 231 5.96 10.15 23.33
N LEU A 232 5.99 8.96 22.74
CA LEU A 232 5.61 7.71 23.40
C LEU A 232 6.45 7.42 24.65
N ARG A 233 7.76 7.70 24.62
CA ARG A 233 8.65 7.55 25.79
C ARG A 233 8.29 8.48 26.94
N GLY A 234 7.68 9.63 26.64
CA GLY A 234 7.17 10.57 27.64
C GLY A 234 5.82 10.20 28.23
N ASP A 235 5.12 9.25 27.65
CA ASP A 235 3.80 8.78 28.09
C ASP A 235 3.92 7.82 29.30
N ASP A 236 2.93 7.88 30.21
CA ASP A 236 2.90 7.08 31.44
C ASP A 236 2.81 5.55 31.16
N ARG A 237 2.27 5.15 29.99
CA ARG A 237 2.14 3.74 29.56
C ARG A 237 3.37 3.22 28.81
N TRP A 238 4.42 4.02 28.63
CA TRP A 238 5.61 3.56 27.91
C TRP A 238 6.16 2.24 28.41
N SER A 239 6.18 2.03 29.76
CA SER A 239 6.71 0.79 30.36
C SER A 239 5.95 -0.49 29.96
N GLU A 240 4.74 -0.35 29.44
CA GLU A 240 3.81 -1.41 29.06
C GLU A 240 3.57 -1.44 27.53
N THR A 241 4.36 -0.64 26.78
CA THR A 241 4.21 -0.46 25.33
C THR A 241 5.21 -1.32 24.56
N ALA A 242 4.72 -2.08 23.59
CA ALA A 242 5.50 -2.64 22.49
C ALA A 242 5.27 -1.80 21.22
N VAL A 243 6.34 -1.59 20.45
CA VAL A 243 6.29 -0.92 19.14
C VAL A 243 6.69 -1.94 18.07
N ALA A 244 5.79 -2.20 17.16
CA ALA A 244 6.08 -2.98 15.97
C ALA A 244 6.45 -2.03 14.81
N VAL A 245 7.54 -2.34 14.13
CA VAL A 245 7.92 -1.70 12.87
C VAL A 245 7.73 -2.73 11.77
N VAL A 246 6.90 -2.42 10.81
CA VAL A 246 6.59 -3.30 9.69
C VAL A 246 6.72 -2.53 8.38
N SER A 247 6.97 -3.21 7.29
CA SER A 247 6.92 -2.65 5.96
C SER A 247 6.23 -3.62 5.02
N GLU A 248 5.45 -3.10 4.08
CA GLU A 248 4.63 -3.86 3.14
C GLU A 248 5.47 -4.62 2.12
N TYR A 249 6.53 -3.97 1.60
CA TYR A 249 7.42 -4.46 0.54
C TYR A 249 8.76 -3.72 0.56
N GLY A 250 9.72 -4.26 -0.20
CA GLY A 250 10.90 -3.53 -0.64
C GLY A 250 10.82 -3.26 -2.14
N PHE A 251 11.76 -2.49 -2.67
CA PHE A 251 11.80 -2.09 -4.07
C PHE A 251 12.77 -2.91 -4.89
N HIS A 252 12.42 -3.09 -6.17
CA HIS A 252 13.32 -3.48 -7.24
C HIS A 252 13.75 -2.24 -8.02
N GLY A 253 15.02 -2.16 -8.42
CA GLY A 253 15.47 -1.15 -9.38
C GLY A 253 14.97 -1.53 -10.78
N VAL A 254 14.28 -0.61 -11.46
CA VAL A 254 13.69 -0.88 -12.78
C VAL A 254 14.11 0.16 -13.80
N ASP A 255 14.21 -0.26 -15.08
CA ASP A 255 14.52 0.62 -16.22
C ASP A 255 13.78 0.22 -17.51
N GLU A 256 12.96 -0.86 -17.48
CA GLU A 256 12.21 -1.37 -18.64
C GLU A 256 10.68 -1.26 -18.44
N PRO A 257 10.01 -0.19 -18.92
CA PRO A 257 8.56 -0.08 -18.90
C PRO A 257 7.92 -1.02 -19.92
N VAL A 258 6.95 -1.83 -19.47
CA VAL A 258 6.21 -2.79 -20.28
C VAL A 258 4.75 -2.35 -20.42
N PHE A 259 4.17 -2.51 -21.62
CA PHE A 259 2.86 -1.93 -21.95
C PHE A 259 1.85 -3.01 -22.37
N PRO A 260 1.22 -3.73 -21.43
CA PRO A 260 0.26 -4.79 -21.75
C PRO A 260 -0.91 -4.29 -22.61
N ASN A 261 -1.46 -3.11 -22.31
CA ASN A 261 -2.59 -2.54 -23.03
C ASN A 261 -2.25 -2.14 -24.47
N ARG A 262 -1.00 -1.80 -24.79
CA ARG A 262 -0.56 -1.64 -26.20
C ARG A 262 -0.61 -2.97 -26.95
N ALA A 263 -0.09 -4.04 -26.35
CA ALA A 263 -0.09 -5.35 -26.98
C ALA A 263 -1.52 -5.85 -27.23
N LEU A 264 -2.42 -5.67 -26.25
CA LEU A 264 -3.84 -6.01 -26.40
C LEU A 264 -4.53 -5.17 -27.49
N ARG A 265 -4.24 -3.87 -27.57
CA ARG A 265 -4.76 -3.00 -28.62
C ARG A 265 -4.23 -3.39 -30.01
N GLU A 266 -2.95 -3.69 -30.14
CA GLU A 266 -2.35 -4.16 -31.40
C GLU A 266 -2.93 -5.51 -31.85
N ALA A 267 -3.30 -6.37 -30.91
CA ALA A 267 -4.02 -7.61 -31.18
C ALA A 267 -5.52 -7.40 -31.52
N GLY A 268 -6.03 -6.17 -31.38
CA GLY A 268 -7.43 -5.83 -31.64
C GLY A 268 -8.39 -6.23 -30.52
N LEU A 269 -7.88 -6.48 -29.32
CA LEU A 269 -8.65 -6.92 -28.14
C LEU A 269 -9.08 -5.77 -27.25
N LEU A 270 -8.33 -4.66 -27.23
CA LEU A 270 -8.65 -3.46 -26.47
C LEU A 270 -9.27 -2.41 -27.39
N ALA A 271 -10.46 -1.95 -27.05
CA ALA A 271 -11.19 -0.89 -27.73
C ALA A 271 -11.03 0.46 -27.02
N THR A 272 -11.15 1.55 -27.78
CA THR A 272 -11.21 2.91 -27.24
C THR A 272 -12.49 3.59 -27.72
N ASP A 273 -13.04 4.48 -26.90
CA ASP A 273 -14.21 5.29 -27.25
C ASP A 273 -13.89 6.41 -28.25
N GLY A 274 -14.88 7.26 -28.56
CA GLY A 274 -14.71 8.37 -29.50
C GLY A 274 -13.85 9.53 -28.95
N GLU A 275 -13.54 9.55 -27.67
CA GLU A 275 -12.72 10.54 -26.98
C GLU A 275 -11.30 10.00 -26.72
N GLY A 276 -11.08 8.73 -27.01
CA GLY A 276 -9.78 8.07 -26.86
C GLY A 276 -9.56 7.41 -25.51
N ASN A 277 -10.58 7.26 -24.65
CA ASN A 277 -10.47 6.50 -23.42
C ASN A 277 -10.65 5.00 -23.70
N VAL A 278 -10.17 4.16 -22.79
CA VAL A 278 -10.44 2.71 -22.86
C VAL A 278 -11.93 2.47 -22.68
N ASP A 279 -12.56 1.82 -23.66
CA ASP A 279 -13.95 1.37 -23.58
C ASP A 279 -13.96 -0.06 -23.05
N LEU A 280 -14.11 -0.22 -21.72
CA LEU A 280 -14.09 -1.52 -21.04
C LEU A 280 -15.22 -2.44 -21.54
N ALA A 281 -16.40 -1.87 -21.84
CA ALA A 281 -17.56 -2.65 -22.30
C ALA A 281 -17.42 -3.13 -23.76
N ALA A 282 -16.63 -2.45 -24.56
CA ALA A 282 -16.37 -2.81 -25.96
C ALA A 282 -15.04 -3.54 -26.16
N SER A 283 -14.22 -3.67 -25.11
CA SER A 283 -12.95 -4.40 -25.14
C SER A 283 -13.19 -5.89 -24.91
N ASP A 284 -12.59 -6.73 -25.75
CA ASP A 284 -12.55 -8.17 -25.56
C ASP A 284 -11.53 -8.58 -24.47
N ALA A 285 -10.50 -7.76 -24.24
CA ALA A 285 -9.55 -7.90 -23.13
C ALA A 285 -8.86 -6.57 -22.81
N PHE A 286 -8.52 -6.36 -21.53
CA PHE A 286 -7.70 -5.25 -21.05
C PHE A 286 -6.87 -5.68 -19.81
N ALA A 287 -5.85 -4.88 -19.46
CA ALA A 287 -5.03 -5.09 -18.30
C ALA A 287 -5.16 -3.93 -17.32
N MET A 288 -5.44 -4.21 -16.03
CA MET A 288 -5.23 -3.28 -14.94
C MET A 288 -3.82 -3.49 -14.40
N VAL A 289 -2.98 -2.52 -14.60
CA VAL A 289 -1.57 -2.57 -14.18
C VAL A 289 -1.42 -2.03 -12.77
N ASP A 290 -0.51 -2.65 -12.02
CA ASP A 290 -0.18 -2.25 -10.67
C ASP A 290 1.31 -2.60 -10.39
N HIS A 291 2.20 -1.64 -10.67
CA HIS A 291 3.64 -1.81 -10.51
C HIS A 291 4.22 -2.97 -11.33
N GLN A 292 4.73 -4.02 -10.69
CA GLN A 292 5.30 -5.22 -11.34
C GLN A 292 4.27 -6.34 -11.54
N VAL A 293 2.98 -6.05 -11.30
CA VAL A 293 1.89 -7.00 -11.49
C VAL A 293 0.81 -6.37 -12.37
N ALA A 294 0.12 -7.17 -13.19
CA ALA A 294 -1.03 -6.70 -13.95
C ALA A 294 -2.11 -7.78 -14.02
N HIS A 295 -3.33 -7.43 -13.65
CA HIS A 295 -4.50 -8.28 -13.78
C HIS A 295 -5.10 -8.13 -15.17
N VAL A 296 -5.22 -9.23 -15.90
CA VAL A 296 -5.77 -9.27 -17.26
C VAL A 296 -7.19 -9.82 -17.19
N TYR A 297 -8.13 -9.03 -17.63
CA TYR A 297 -9.54 -9.40 -17.75
C TYR A 297 -9.85 -9.63 -19.22
N ALA A 298 -10.48 -10.76 -19.55
CA ALA A 298 -10.79 -11.14 -20.93
C ALA A 298 -12.12 -11.87 -21.01
N ASP A 299 -12.84 -11.66 -22.11
CA ASP A 299 -13.99 -12.48 -22.44
C ASP A 299 -13.56 -13.93 -22.74
N ASP A 300 -14.42 -14.91 -22.44
CA ASP A 300 -14.16 -16.34 -22.65
C ASP A 300 -13.60 -16.67 -24.05
N GLY A 301 -14.07 -15.95 -25.06
CA GLY A 301 -13.66 -16.14 -26.46
C GLY A 301 -12.33 -15.50 -26.84
N ALA A 302 -11.85 -14.56 -26.05
CA ALA A 302 -10.67 -13.74 -26.31
C ALA A 302 -9.44 -14.16 -25.48
N LEU A 303 -9.64 -14.96 -24.43
CA LEU A 303 -8.59 -15.32 -23.47
C LEU A 303 -7.34 -15.91 -24.15
N ALA A 304 -7.51 -16.84 -25.09
CA ALA A 304 -6.39 -17.45 -25.80
C ALA A 304 -5.61 -16.46 -26.67
N ASP A 305 -6.30 -15.49 -27.29
CA ASP A 305 -5.66 -14.44 -28.09
C ASP A 305 -4.94 -13.42 -27.18
N ALA A 306 -5.51 -13.11 -25.99
CA ALA A 306 -4.86 -12.29 -24.97
C ALA A 306 -3.58 -12.97 -24.44
N GLU A 307 -3.64 -14.26 -24.11
CA GLU A 307 -2.45 -15.06 -23.71
C GLU A 307 -1.38 -15.05 -24.81
N ALA A 308 -1.76 -15.18 -26.08
CA ALA A 308 -0.81 -15.16 -27.17
C ALA A 308 -0.15 -13.79 -27.36
N ALA A 309 -0.90 -12.70 -27.16
CA ALA A 309 -0.38 -11.34 -27.25
C ALA A 309 0.58 -11.01 -26.09
N LEU A 310 0.22 -11.42 -24.87
CA LEU A 310 0.93 -11.04 -23.65
C LEU A 310 2.07 -12.00 -23.30
N GLY A 311 1.91 -13.30 -23.54
CA GLY A 311 2.92 -14.31 -23.19
C GLY A 311 4.21 -14.24 -24.00
N SER A 312 4.26 -13.41 -25.06
CA SER A 312 5.47 -13.12 -25.84
C SER A 312 6.00 -11.70 -25.66
N LEU A 313 5.37 -10.92 -24.78
CA LEU A 313 5.77 -9.55 -24.50
C LEU A 313 7.08 -9.55 -23.71
N ALA A 314 8.09 -8.83 -24.22
CA ALA A 314 9.36 -8.68 -23.50
C ALA A 314 9.11 -7.96 -22.16
N GLY A 315 9.87 -8.32 -21.12
CA GLY A 315 9.71 -7.79 -19.78
C GLY A 315 8.59 -8.48 -18.96
N VAL A 316 7.96 -9.55 -19.49
CA VAL A 316 7.03 -10.43 -18.74
C VAL A 316 7.75 -11.71 -18.35
N ASP A 317 7.95 -11.90 -17.05
CA ASP A 317 8.54 -13.11 -16.46
C ASP A 317 7.52 -14.26 -16.38
N GLU A 318 6.34 -13.99 -15.83
CA GLU A 318 5.30 -15.00 -15.64
C GLU A 318 3.94 -14.50 -16.18
N LEU A 319 3.18 -15.45 -16.74
CA LEU A 319 1.76 -15.30 -17.02
C LEU A 319 1.03 -16.40 -16.25
N LEU A 320 0.41 -16.01 -15.13
CA LEU A 320 -0.25 -16.93 -14.22
C LEU A 320 -1.66 -17.28 -14.73
N ASP A 321 -1.91 -18.57 -14.87
CA ASP A 321 -3.23 -19.16 -15.02
C ASP A 321 -3.86 -19.47 -13.64
N ASP A 322 -4.99 -20.19 -13.61
CA ASP A 322 -5.67 -20.55 -12.37
C ASP A 322 -4.81 -21.43 -11.43
N ASP A 323 -3.91 -22.26 -11.98
CA ASP A 323 -2.98 -23.05 -11.17
C ASP A 323 -1.90 -22.12 -10.58
N GLY A 324 -1.34 -21.23 -11.38
CA GLY A 324 -0.35 -20.24 -10.95
C GLY A 324 -0.91 -19.27 -9.90
N LYS A 325 -2.16 -18.80 -10.08
CA LYS A 325 -2.83 -17.95 -9.09
C LYS A 325 -2.98 -18.66 -7.73
N ARG A 326 -3.38 -19.96 -7.74
CA ARG A 326 -3.46 -20.78 -6.52
C ARG A 326 -2.10 -20.97 -5.85
N GLU A 327 -1.06 -21.23 -6.62
CA GLU A 327 0.30 -21.38 -6.09
C GLU A 327 0.83 -20.09 -5.46
N ARG A 328 0.40 -18.94 -5.97
CA ARG A 328 0.77 -17.61 -5.46
C ARG A 328 -0.18 -17.08 -4.36
N GLY A 329 -1.28 -17.78 -4.03
CA GLY A 329 -2.22 -17.39 -2.98
C GLY A 329 -3.11 -16.20 -3.33
N ILE A 330 -3.42 -16.02 -4.63
CA ILE A 330 -4.30 -14.94 -5.13
C ILE A 330 -5.51 -15.49 -5.92
N ASP A 331 -5.87 -16.75 -5.71
CA ASP A 331 -7.02 -17.38 -6.38
C ASP A 331 -8.34 -16.88 -5.77
N HIS A 332 -8.77 -15.71 -6.21
CA HIS A 332 -10.01 -15.05 -5.79
C HIS A 332 -10.80 -14.57 -7.01
N PRO A 333 -12.15 -14.47 -6.95
CA PRO A 333 -12.97 -13.94 -8.05
C PRO A 333 -12.60 -12.53 -8.51
N ASN A 334 -12.04 -11.70 -7.65
CA ASN A 334 -11.56 -10.35 -7.96
C ASN A 334 -10.29 -10.36 -8.83
N ALA A 335 -9.53 -11.46 -8.82
CA ALA A 335 -8.34 -11.57 -9.65
C ALA A 335 -8.70 -11.64 -11.14
N GLY A 336 -7.82 -11.12 -11.99
CA GLY A 336 -7.93 -11.25 -13.44
C GLY A 336 -7.96 -12.71 -13.90
N ASP A 337 -8.47 -12.96 -15.12
CA ASP A 337 -8.46 -14.28 -15.75
C ASP A 337 -7.02 -14.79 -15.92
N ARG A 338 -6.08 -13.84 -16.08
CA ARG A 338 -4.63 -14.06 -16.01
C ARG A 338 -3.99 -12.96 -15.19
N VAL A 339 -2.82 -13.27 -14.63
CA VAL A 339 -2.01 -12.27 -13.92
C VAL A 339 -0.61 -12.30 -14.52
N LEU A 340 -0.12 -11.12 -14.92
CA LEU A 340 1.24 -10.93 -15.38
C LEU A 340 2.13 -10.57 -14.20
N VAL A 341 3.35 -11.09 -14.21
CA VAL A 341 4.45 -10.67 -13.34
C VAL A 341 5.57 -10.15 -14.24
N ALA A 342 6.07 -8.96 -13.99
CA ALA A 342 7.16 -8.37 -14.77
C ALA A 342 8.51 -9.05 -14.45
N ASP A 343 9.47 -8.94 -15.36
CA ASP A 343 10.88 -9.26 -15.07
C ASP A 343 11.38 -8.39 -13.89
N PRO A 344 12.42 -8.79 -13.15
CA PRO A 344 12.90 -8.06 -11.97
C PRO A 344 13.28 -6.59 -12.21
N ASP A 345 13.76 -6.26 -13.41
CA ASP A 345 14.16 -4.93 -13.87
C ASP A 345 13.09 -4.20 -14.70
N ALA A 346 11.88 -4.80 -14.81
CA ALA A 346 10.75 -4.28 -15.56
C ALA A 346 9.56 -3.95 -14.65
N TRP A 347 8.63 -3.15 -15.18
CA TRP A 347 7.37 -2.80 -14.55
C TRP A 347 6.29 -2.51 -15.58
N PHE A 348 5.00 -2.56 -15.20
CA PHE A 348 3.87 -2.38 -16.11
C PHE A 348 3.34 -0.96 -16.09
N GLN A 349 3.21 -0.33 -17.27
CA GLN A 349 2.57 0.96 -17.48
C GLN A 349 1.22 0.79 -18.18
N TYR A 350 0.21 1.52 -17.75
CA TYR A 350 -1.17 1.41 -18.25
C TYR A 350 -1.36 1.89 -19.69
N TYR A 351 -0.37 2.57 -20.29
CA TYR A 351 -0.51 3.20 -21.61
C TYR A 351 -0.92 2.20 -22.70
N TRP A 352 -2.00 2.55 -23.40
CA TRP A 352 -2.50 1.83 -24.56
C TRP A 352 -2.12 2.53 -25.90
N TRP A 353 -1.59 3.77 -25.86
CA TRP A 353 -1.11 4.55 -27.01
C TRP A 353 0.37 4.37 -27.25
N THR A 354 0.80 4.60 -28.51
CA THR A 354 2.20 4.53 -28.90
C THR A 354 2.81 5.94 -29.06
N ASP A 355 2.08 6.81 -29.78
CA ASP A 355 2.49 8.19 -29.96
C ASP A 355 1.99 9.05 -28.80
N ARG A 356 2.87 9.87 -28.19
CA ARG A 356 2.51 10.76 -27.07
C ARG A 356 1.35 11.70 -27.40
N GLY A 357 1.19 12.05 -28.69
CA GLY A 357 0.08 12.88 -29.15
C GLY A 357 -1.29 12.20 -29.13
N ASP A 358 -1.34 10.89 -28.94
CA ASP A 358 -2.57 10.09 -28.80
C ASP A 358 -2.92 9.81 -27.32
N ALA A 359 -2.12 10.35 -26.38
CA ALA A 359 -2.41 10.23 -24.94
C ALA A 359 -3.74 10.95 -24.64
N PRO A 360 -4.63 10.33 -23.84
CA PRO A 360 -5.86 10.99 -23.39
C PRO A 360 -5.55 12.18 -22.46
N PRO A 361 -6.44 13.18 -22.38
CA PRO A 361 -6.21 14.37 -21.54
C PRO A 361 -5.89 14.04 -20.08
N TYR A 362 -6.54 13.05 -19.48
CA TYR A 362 -6.30 12.66 -18.09
C TYR A 362 -4.87 12.11 -17.83
N ALA A 363 -4.18 11.66 -18.88
CA ALA A 363 -2.85 11.07 -18.71
C ALA A 363 -1.80 12.06 -18.19
N THR A 364 -2.00 13.37 -18.34
CA THR A 364 -1.13 14.43 -17.85
C THR A 364 -1.67 15.13 -16.59
N GLU A 365 -2.70 14.56 -15.98
CA GLU A 365 -3.38 15.07 -14.78
C GLU A 365 -3.29 14.06 -13.63
N MET A 366 -3.62 14.48 -12.42
CA MET A 366 -3.70 13.63 -11.22
C MET A 366 -5.08 12.97 -11.09
N ASP A 367 -5.64 12.49 -12.19
CA ASP A 367 -6.93 11.81 -12.22
C ASP A 367 -6.73 10.30 -12.11
N ILE A 368 -6.65 9.82 -10.88
CA ILE A 368 -6.46 8.40 -10.57
C ILE A 368 -7.68 7.54 -10.93
N HIS A 369 -8.88 8.14 -11.01
CA HIS A 369 -10.12 7.42 -11.33
C HIS A 369 -10.28 7.15 -12.82
N ALA A 370 -9.65 7.95 -13.68
CA ALA A 370 -9.71 7.75 -15.15
C ALA A 370 -8.66 6.77 -15.67
N LYS A 371 -7.59 6.51 -14.92
CA LYS A 371 -6.47 5.65 -15.35
C LYS A 371 -6.78 4.18 -15.09
N PRO A 372 -6.66 3.29 -16.09
CA PRO A 372 -6.87 1.85 -15.89
C PRO A 372 -5.66 1.18 -15.24
N GLY A 373 -5.28 1.64 -14.05
CA GLY A 373 -4.17 1.14 -13.27
C GLY A 373 -3.31 2.23 -12.67
N PHE A 374 -2.28 1.79 -11.95
CA PHE A 374 -1.31 2.65 -11.28
C PHE A 374 -0.40 3.38 -12.28
N ASP A 375 -0.09 4.65 -12.00
CA ASP A 375 0.79 5.47 -12.83
C ASP A 375 1.92 6.13 -11.99
N PRO A 376 3.11 5.53 -11.89
CA PRO A 376 4.22 6.12 -11.14
C PRO A 376 4.80 7.38 -11.82
N CYS A 377 4.45 7.64 -13.09
CA CYS A 377 4.82 8.90 -13.77
C CYS A 377 4.16 10.11 -13.11
N GLU A 378 3.11 9.93 -12.32
CA GLU A 378 2.51 10.99 -11.49
C GLU A 378 3.47 11.58 -10.44
N LEU A 379 4.54 10.90 -10.10
CA LEU A 379 5.58 11.42 -9.20
C LEU A 379 6.54 12.41 -9.86
N PHE A 380 6.39 12.68 -11.16
CA PHE A 380 7.28 13.57 -11.92
C PHE A 380 6.49 14.70 -12.57
N PHE A 381 7.05 15.94 -12.54
CA PHE A 381 6.46 17.06 -13.24
C PHE A 381 6.53 16.88 -14.77
N GLY A 382 5.43 17.12 -15.45
CA GLY A 382 5.34 17.02 -16.91
C GLY A 382 5.70 18.30 -17.63
N ASP A 383 6.13 18.16 -18.89
CA ASP A 383 6.37 19.29 -19.79
C ASP A 383 5.07 19.80 -20.45
N ASP A 384 4.08 18.91 -20.67
CA ASP A 384 2.84 19.17 -21.41
C ASP A 384 1.60 19.22 -20.50
N GLY A 385 1.76 18.98 -19.20
CA GLY A 385 0.69 18.96 -18.19
C GLY A 385 1.27 18.97 -16.79
N LEU A 386 0.47 18.57 -15.80
CA LEU A 386 0.91 18.52 -14.39
C LEU A 386 1.94 17.40 -14.19
N VAL A 387 1.65 16.20 -14.74
CA VAL A 387 2.47 15.01 -14.56
C VAL A 387 3.16 14.56 -15.84
N SER A 388 4.25 13.82 -15.69
CA SER A 388 5.06 13.32 -16.80
C SER A 388 4.36 12.20 -17.58
N LEU A 389 4.67 12.10 -18.88
CA LEU A 389 4.36 10.96 -19.73
C LEU A 389 5.63 10.17 -20.12
N ASP A 390 6.73 10.37 -19.40
CA ASP A 390 7.99 9.69 -19.68
C ASP A 390 8.22 8.56 -18.69
N PRO A 391 7.90 7.31 -19.04
CA PRO A 391 8.06 6.17 -18.12
C PRO A 391 9.54 5.84 -17.85
N THR A 392 10.48 6.41 -18.57
CA THR A 392 11.93 6.20 -18.33
C THR A 392 12.46 6.97 -17.14
N GLU A 393 11.64 7.84 -16.53
CA GLU A 393 11.98 8.54 -15.28
C GLU A 393 11.84 7.65 -14.05
N VAL A 394 11.04 6.56 -14.12
CA VAL A 394 10.78 5.65 -13.00
C VAL A 394 12.02 4.79 -12.73
N GLY A 395 12.54 4.87 -11.51
CA GLY A 395 13.76 4.17 -11.10
C GLY A 395 13.53 2.96 -10.20
N GLY A 396 12.33 2.80 -9.65
CA GLY A 396 11.99 1.66 -8.79
C GLY A 396 10.53 1.24 -8.91
N SER A 397 10.28 -0.01 -8.51
CA SER A 397 8.94 -0.59 -8.50
C SER A 397 8.88 -1.73 -7.48
N HIS A 398 7.68 -2.27 -7.23
CA HIS A 398 7.44 -3.38 -6.33
C HIS A 398 6.28 -4.25 -6.86
N GLY A 399 5.86 -5.26 -6.11
CA GLY A 399 4.79 -6.20 -6.52
C GLY A 399 5.28 -7.64 -6.62
N ARG A 400 6.54 -7.85 -7.00
CA ARG A 400 7.22 -9.15 -6.96
C ARG A 400 7.55 -9.53 -5.51
N VAL A 401 7.71 -10.84 -5.28
CA VAL A 401 8.13 -11.40 -3.98
C VAL A 401 9.45 -12.15 -4.17
N ASP A 402 10.54 -11.40 -4.14
CA ASP A 402 11.91 -11.91 -4.27
C ASP A 402 12.70 -11.64 -2.98
N ALA A 403 13.54 -12.59 -2.57
CA ALA A 403 14.18 -12.58 -1.25
C ALA A 403 15.18 -11.44 -1.03
N ASP A 404 15.69 -10.85 -2.09
CA ASP A 404 16.60 -9.70 -2.06
C ASP A 404 15.88 -8.35 -1.84
N ALA A 405 14.55 -8.35 -1.94
CA ALA A 405 13.69 -7.19 -1.69
C ALA A 405 12.74 -7.39 -0.49
N PHE A 406 13.00 -8.37 0.39
CA PHE A 406 12.13 -8.55 1.56
C PHE A 406 12.22 -7.36 2.50
N PRO A 407 11.05 -6.81 2.92
CA PRO A 407 10.98 -5.77 3.91
C PRO A 407 11.25 -6.29 5.33
N VAL A 408 11.17 -5.41 6.32
CA VAL A 408 11.44 -5.72 7.71
C VAL A 408 10.17 -5.90 8.53
N PHE A 409 10.23 -6.78 9.53
CA PHE A 409 9.37 -6.79 10.72
C PHE A 409 10.25 -6.71 11.97
N GLY A 410 9.94 -5.76 12.87
CA GLY A 410 10.69 -5.57 14.09
C GLY A 410 9.79 -5.30 15.29
N LEU A 411 10.19 -5.75 16.46
CA LEU A 411 9.52 -5.48 17.73
C LEU A 411 10.51 -4.84 18.70
N GLY A 412 10.15 -3.67 19.23
CA GLY A 412 10.94 -2.91 20.18
C GLY A 412 10.06 -2.33 21.29
N GLY A 413 10.70 -1.58 22.19
CA GLY A 413 10.03 -1.01 23.38
C GLY A 413 10.05 -1.93 24.60
N PRO A 414 9.67 -1.40 25.78
CA PRO A 414 9.81 -2.12 27.06
C PRO A 414 9.00 -3.41 27.18
N ALA A 415 7.84 -3.51 26.51
CA ALA A 415 6.98 -4.68 26.52
C ALA A 415 7.22 -5.64 25.35
N ALA A 416 8.17 -5.33 24.45
CA ALA A 416 8.48 -6.18 23.31
C ALA A 416 9.13 -7.51 23.74
N PRO A 417 8.81 -8.64 23.10
CA PRO A 417 9.45 -9.92 23.37
C PRO A 417 10.91 -9.94 22.91
N ASN A 418 11.74 -10.77 23.55
CA ASN A 418 13.17 -10.90 23.24
C ASN A 418 13.44 -11.97 22.18
N GLY A 419 12.79 -11.93 21.04
CA GLY A 419 13.13 -12.82 19.95
C GLY A 419 12.01 -13.00 18.93
N LEU A 420 12.42 -13.01 17.67
CA LEU A 420 11.64 -13.39 16.49
C LEU A 420 12.43 -14.49 15.74
N PRO A 421 11.79 -15.29 14.89
CA PRO A 421 12.51 -16.10 13.92
C PRO A 421 13.27 -15.19 12.94
N ASP A 422 14.29 -15.72 12.25
CA ASP A 422 15.05 -14.95 11.25
C ASP A 422 14.15 -14.40 10.12
N ARG A 423 13.04 -15.10 9.85
CA ARG A 423 12.03 -14.72 8.85
C ARG A 423 10.61 -15.02 9.36
N ILE A 424 9.68 -14.14 9.02
CA ILE A 424 8.24 -14.25 9.31
C ILE A 424 7.45 -14.03 8.03
N ASP A 425 6.30 -14.66 7.88
CA ASP A 425 5.39 -14.38 6.76
C ASP A 425 4.45 -13.22 7.10
N ALA A 426 4.03 -12.45 6.10
CA ALA A 426 3.12 -11.32 6.32
C ALA A 426 1.81 -11.73 7.01
N THR A 427 1.33 -12.95 6.75
CA THR A 427 0.14 -13.54 7.40
C THR A 427 0.35 -13.83 8.90
N ASP A 428 1.58 -13.87 9.39
CA ASP A 428 1.87 -14.10 10.81
C ASP A 428 1.91 -12.78 11.63
N VAL A 429 1.82 -11.61 10.98
CA VAL A 429 1.94 -10.30 11.64
C VAL A 429 0.74 -10.03 12.54
N ALA A 430 -0.50 -10.06 12.02
CA ALA A 430 -1.70 -9.88 12.86
C ALA A 430 -1.78 -10.90 14.00
N PRO A 431 -1.54 -12.22 13.80
CA PRO A 431 -1.47 -13.19 14.89
C PRO A 431 -0.40 -12.85 15.95
N THR A 432 0.78 -12.41 15.51
CA THR A 432 1.87 -12.02 16.45
C THR A 432 1.46 -10.82 17.31
N LEU A 433 0.83 -9.81 16.72
CA LEU A 433 0.37 -8.62 17.45
C LEU A 433 -0.83 -8.93 18.34
N ALA A 434 -1.74 -9.79 17.89
CA ALA A 434 -2.87 -10.29 18.69
C ALA A 434 -2.38 -11.05 19.94
N ASP A 435 -1.38 -11.90 19.80
CA ASP A 435 -0.76 -12.62 20.93
C ASP A 435 -0.12 -11.64 21.94
N LEU A 436 0.50 -10.54 21.49
CA LEU A 436 1.03 -9.50 22.38
C LEU A 436 -0.08 -8.83 23.21
N LEU A 437 -1.24 -8.56 22.60
CA LEU A 437 -2.40 -7.94 23.24
C LEU A 437 -3.28 -8.93 24.00
N GLY A 438 -3.07 -10.23 23.85
CA GLY A 438 -3.88 -11.27 24.49
C GLY A 438 -5.29 -11.41 23.88
N VAL A 439 -5.49 -11.01 22.62
CA VAL A 439 -6.75 -11.11 21.87
C VAL A 439 -6.67 -12.19 20.78
N ASP A 440 -7.79 -12.52 20.16
CA ASP A 440 -7.81 -13.42 19.00
C ASP A 440 -7.52 -12.64 17.73
N ALA A 441 -6.69 -13.20 16.83
CA ALA A 441 -6.46 -12.62 15.52
C ALA A 441 -7.70 -12.74 14.62
N PRO A 442 -7.88 -11.84 13.61
CA PRO A 442 -9.02 -11.95 12.68
C PRO A 442 -9.10 -13.32 12.00
N ALA A 443 -7.97 -13.86 11.55
CA ALA A 443 -7.89 -15.18 10.91
C ALA A 443 -8.33 -16.36 11.81
N ASP A 444 -8.38 -16.18 13.14
CA ASP A 444 -8.79 -17.21 14.10
C ASP A 444 -10.30 -17.19 14.42
N ARG A 445 -11.04 -16.22 13.87
CA ARG A 445 -12.46 -15.97 14.19
C ARG A 445 -13.47 -16.54 13.20
N ASP A 446 -13.06 -17.41 12.28
CA ASP A 446 -13.93 -18.12 11.31
C ASP A 446 -14.88 -19.16 11.93
#